data_9d0aa6fcf91f66aed5fc7014a487b502
#
_entry.id   9d0aa6fcf91f66aed5fc7014a487b502
#
_cell.length_a   1.000
_cell.length_b   1.000
_cell.length_c   1.000
_cell.angle_alpha   90.00
_cell.angle_beta   90.00
_cell.angle_gamma   90.00
#
_symmetry.space_group_name_H-M   'P 1'
#
loop_
_entity.id
_entity.type
_entity.pdbx_description
1 polymer ?
#
loop_
_entity_poly.entity_id
_entity_poly.type
_entity_poly.pdbx_seq_one_letter_code
_entity_poly.pdbx_strand_id
1 'polypeptide(L)'
;MSLIFYGAPMSTATITEAVLNELGVPHERRMLEIGSNGTQSAEFLAVNPNGRVPALVHDGTALWESAAITLYLGETFGVERGLFPPPGAGRGRAMSWVVWSNVALAEAGGRLAAALPHGPHGSPGGVQAASADAAHVDAAARARSDIARLLQVLEGGLGQSFLLGGYSLVDTHVSSIVGWLGMMGMGTEPYPAIAAWMGRCWSRPALAQMMGQG
;
A
#
# COMPACT_ATOMS: atom_id res chain seq x y z
N MET A 1 11.70 -22.65 -7.41
CA MET A 1 11.25 -21.26 -7.17
C MET A 1 10.90 -21.15 -5.69
N SER A 2 11.62 -20.34 -4.95
CA SER A 2 11.38 -20.05 -3.54
C SER A 2 10.95 -18.60 -3.42
N LEU A 3 9.76 -18.32 -2.89
CA LEU A 3 9.24 -16.98 -2.69
C LEU A 3 8.86 -16.81 -1.21
N ILE A 4 9.49 -15.88 -0.52
CA ILE A 4 9.27 -15.62 0.91
C ILE A 4 8.83 -14.17 1.08
N PHE A 5 7.66 -13.97 1.67
CA PHE A 5 7.11 -12.67 2.01
C PHE A 5 7.31 -12.37 3.50
N TYR A 6 7.86 -11.22 3.80
CA TYR A 6 7.98 -10.68 5.16
C TYR A 6 6.99 -9.55 5.37
N GLY A 7 6.12 -9.70 6.35
CA GLY A 7 5.09 -8.74 6.72
C GLY A 7 5.02 -8.49 8.22
N ALA A 8 4.20 -7.53 8.61
CA ALA A 8 3.80 -7.29 9.98
C ALA A 8 2.33 -6.86 10.00
N PRO A 9 1.57 -7.20 11.04
CA PRO A 9 0.20 -6.71 11.18
C PRO A 9 0.15 -5.18 11.15
N MET A 10 -0.94 -4.62 10.60
CA MET A 10 -1.20 -3.18 10.58
C MET A 10 -0.06 -2.35 9.94
N SER A 11 0.55 -2.86 8.88
CA SER A 11 1.66 -2.20 8.19
C SER A 11 1.40 -2.11 6.68
N THR A 12 2.24 -1.38 5.96
CA THR A 12 2.21 -1.29 4.48
C THR A 12 2.48 -2.65 3.80
N ALA A 13 2.87 -3.68 4.55
CA ALA A 13 3.02 -5.03 4.04
C ALA A 13 1.69 -5.63 3.54
N THR A 14 0.54 -5.14 4.02
CA THR A 14 -0.79 -5.53 3.52
C THR A 14 -0.95 -5.26 2.03
N ILE A 15 -0.28 -4.26 1.47
CA ILE A 15 -0.27 -3.98 0.02
C ILE A 15 0.35 -5.14 -0.74
N THR A 16 1.54 -5.59 -0.31
CA THR A 16 2.26 -6.70 -0.95
C THR A 16 1.49 -8.02 -0.78
N GLU A 17 0.89 -8.24 0.39
CA GLU A 17 0.06 -9.41 0.65
C GLU A 17 -1.16 -9.45 -0.29
N ALA A 18 -1.83 -8.32 -0.50
CA ALA A 18 -2.93 -8.18 -1.45
C ALA A 18 -2.50 -8.52 -2.88
N VAL A 19 -1.34 -8.03 -3.31
CA VAL A 19 -0.76 -8.31 -4.64
C VAL A 19 -0.44 -9.80 -4.80
N LEU A 20 0.15 -10.44 -3.79
CA LEU A 20 0.45 -11.87 -3.80
C LEU A 20 -0.82 -12.72 -3.86
N ASN A 21 -1.86 -12.34 -3.12
CA ASN A 21 -3.15 -13.01 -3.14
C ASN A 21 -3.84 -12.89 -4.50
N GLU A 22 -3.81 -11.70 -5.14
CA GLU A 22 -4.34 -11.53 -6.50
C GLU A 22 -3.60 -12.37 -7.54
N LEU A 23 -2.30 -12.52 -7.39
CA LEU A 23 -1.50 -13.36 -8.28
C LEU A 23 -1.72 -14.86 -8.05
N GLY A 24 -2.12 -15.27 -6.83
CA GLY A 24 -2.26 -16.67 -6.48
C GLY A 24 -0.95 -17.45 -6.56
N VAL A 25 0.21 -16.80 -6.41
CA VAL A 25 1.52 -17.46 -6.44
C VAL A 25 1.83 -18.08 -5.08
N PRO A 26 2.25 -19.36 -5.03
CA PRO A 26 2.68 -19.99 -3.79
C PRO A 26 3.86 -19.25 -3.17
N HIS A 27 3.78 -18.92 -1.89
CA HIS A 27 4.84 -18.24 -1.16
C HIS A 27 4.83 -18.63 0.32
N GLU A 28 5.99 -18.57 0.95
CA GLU A 28 6.12 -18.65 2.41
C GLU A 28 5.81 -17.28 3.01
N ARG A 29 5.02 -17.25 4.08
CA ARG A 29 4.63 -16.03 4.79
C ARG A 29 5.33 -15.97 6.13
N ARG A 30 6.16 -14.97 6.36
CA ARG A 30 6.86 -14.69 7.63
C ARG A 30 6.35 -13.39 8.23
N MET A 31 5.59 -13.49 9.31
CA MET A 31 5.09 -12.32 10.04
C MET A 31 6.06 -11.96 11.15
N LEU A 32 6.46 -10.68 11.18
CA LEU A 32 7.42 -10.14 12.13
C LEU A 32 6.71 -9.21 13.12
N GLU A 33 7.28 -9.10 14.32
CA GLU A 33 6.96 -8.01 15.24
C GLU A 33 7.69 -6.74 14.80
N ILE A 34 7.05 -5.58 14.97
CA ILE A 34 7.71 -4.29 14.75
C ILE A 34 8.58 -3.99 15.97
N GLY A 35 9.87 -3.82 15.77
CA GLY A 35 10.83 -3.50 16.83
C GLY A 35 12.01 -4.46 16.92
N SER A 36 12.66 -4.50 18.10
CA SER A 36 13.98 -5.13 18.32
C SER A 36 14.02 -6.63 18.01
N ASN A 37 12.96 -7.37 18.31
CA ASN A 37 12.92 -8.82 18.13
C ASN A 37 12.35 -9.26 16.77
N GLY A 38 11.99 -8.33 15.90
CA GLY A 38 11.40 -8.60 14.59
C GLY A 38 12.09 -7.78 13.49
N THR A 39 11.50 -6.64 13.13
CA THR A 39 12.01 -5.81 12.03
C THR A 39 13.41 -5.21 12.28
N GLN A 40 13.88 -5.18 13.52
CA GLN A 40 15.23 -4.72 13.88
C GLN A 40 16.18 -5.88 14.27
N SER A 41 15.78 -7.13 14.06
CA SER A 41 16.68 -8.28 14.27
C SER A 41 17.81 -8.31 13.23
N ALA A 42 18.97 -8.84 13.59
CA ALA A 42 20.10 -8.97 12.66
C ALA A 42 19.75 -9.84 11.44
N GLU A 43 18.91 -10.88 11.64
CA GLU A 43 18.43 -11.74 10.57
C GLU A 43 17.60 -10.95 9.55
N PHE A 44 16.64 -10.14 9.99
CA PHE A 44 15.81 -9.37 9.08
C PHE A 44 16.55 -8.18 8.46
N LEU A 45 17.45 -7.54 9.20
CA LEU A 45 18.29 -6.45 8.66
C LEU A 45 19.20 -6.94 7.51
N ALA A 46 19.56 -8.22 7.49
CA ALA A 46 20.26 -8.83 6.35
C ALA A 46 19.37 -8.96 5.10
N VAL A 47 18.03 -9.00 5.27
CA VAL A 47 17.06 -9.02 4.16
C VAL A 47 16.70 -7.60 3.75
N ASN A 48 16.37 -6.73 4.71
CA ASN A 48 16.05 -5.33 4.46
C ASN A 48 16.81 -4.42 5.45
N PRO A 49 17.89 -3.77 5.00
CA PRO A 49 18.71 -2.93 5.88
C PRO A 49 17.96 -1.72 6.46
N ASN A 50 16.79 -1.36 5.91
CA ASN A 50 15.95 -0.31 6.49
C ASN A 50 15.17 -0.77 7.73
N GLY A 51 15.15 -2.08 8.04
CA GLY A 51 14.38 -2.63 9.15
C GLY A 51 12.88 -2.39 9.05
N ARG A 52 12.34 -2.42 7.83
CA ARG A 52 10.93 -2.16 7.52
C ARG A 52 10.33 -3.26 6.67
N VAL A 53 9.05 -3.50 6.86
CA VAL A 53 8.23 -4.36 5.99
C VAL A 53 7.39 -3.50 5.04
N PRO A 54 7.03 -4.02 3.85
CA PRO A 54 7.29 -5.37 3.36
C PRO A 54 8.73 -5.60 2.91
N ALA A 55 9.13 -6.87 2.92
CA ALA A 55 10.24 -7.37 2.14
C ALA A 55 9.84 -8.68 1.45
N LEU A 56 10.49 -8.99 0.34
CA LEU A 56 10.29 -10.20 -0.44
C LEU A 56 11.65 -10.82 -0.74
N VAL A 57 11.78 -12.13 -0.63
CA VAL A 57 12.96 -12.86 -1.11
C VAL A 57 12.50 -13.82 -2.19
N HIS A 58 13.06 -13.69 -3.39
CA HIS A 58 12.80 -14.58 -4.51
C HIS A 58 14.10 -15.22 -4.98
N ASP A 59 14.18 -16.55 -4.83
CA ASP A 59 15.37 -17.36 -5.16
C ASP A 59 16.68 -16.74 -4.62
N GLY A 60 16.65 -16.31 -3.35
CA GLY A 60 17.79 -15.72 -2.65
C GLY A 60 18.00 -14.21 -2.88
N THR A 61 17.26 -13.58 -3.80
CA THR A 61 17.34 -12.13 -4.03
C THR A 61 16.33 -11.40 -3.15
N ALA A 62 16.82 -10.50 -2.29
CA ALA A 62 15.98 -9.68 -1.44
C ALA A 62 15.49 -8.41 -2.16
N LEU A 63 14.22 -8.10 -1.98
CA LEU A 63 13.51 -6.94 -2.54
C LEU A 63 12.77 -6.24 -1.41
N TRP A 64 12.75 -4.94 -1.41
CA TRP A 64 12.03 -4.12 -0.43
C TRP A 64 11.42 -2.89 -1.12
N GLU A 65 10.60 -2.10 -0.42
CA GLU A 65 9.65 -1.11 -0.92
C GLU A 65 8.42 -1.74 -1.61
N SER A 66 7.24 -1.46 -1.09
CA SER A 66 5.99 -2.05 -1.61
C SER A 66 5.75 -1.75 -3.09
N ALA A 67 6.14 -0.55 -3.56
CA ALA A 67 6.04 -0.19 -4.96
C ALA A 67 6.96 -1.05 -5.83
N ALA A 68 8.24 -1.19 -5.45
CA ALA A 68 9.21 -2.00 -6.17
C ALA A 68 8.80 -3.47 -6.22
N ILE A 69 8.31 -4.01 -5.10
CA ILE A 69 7.80 -5.39 -5.01
C ILE A 69 6.59 -5.58 -5.92
N THR A 70 5.63 -4.65 -5.91
CA THR A 70 4.45 -4.73 -6.79
C THR A 70 4.84 -4.72 -8.27
N LEU A 71 5.76 -3.85 -8.67
CA LEU A 71 6.26 -3.80 -10.04
C LEU A 71 6.97 -5.10 -10.44
N TYR A 72 7.86 -5.58 -9.57
CA TYR A 72 8.58 -6.84 -9.78
C TYR A 72 7.64 -8.04 -9.92
N LEU A 73 6.68 -8.19 -9.00
CA LEU A 73 5.70 -9.27 -9.04
C LEU A 73 4.79 -9.16 -10.27
N GLY A 74 4.43 -7.92 -10.65
CA GLY A 74 3.68 -7.65 -11.87
C GLY A 74 4.42 -8.10 -13.13
N GLU A 75 5.69 -7.76 -13.26
CA GLU A 75 6.52 -8.15 -14.39
C GLU A 75 6.79 -9.64 -14.44
N THR A 76 7.04 -10.25 -13.28
CA THR A 76 7.44 -11.66 -13.19
C THR A 76 6.25 -12.62 -13.35
N PHE A 77 5.11 -12.29 -12.75
CA PHE A 77 3.98 -13.21 -12.66
C PHE A 77 2.66 -12.62 -13.20
N GLY A 78 2.55 -11.29 -13.26
CA GLY A 78 1.30 -10.61 -13.58
C GLY A 78 1.01 -10.53 -15.07
N VAL A 79 2.03 -10.42 -15.93
CA VAL A 79 1.85 -10.25 -17.39
C VAL A 79 1.12 -11.44 -17.99
N GLU A 80 1.55 -12.67 -17.71
CA GLU A 80 0.94 -13.89 -18.22
C GLU A 80 -0.49 -14.11 -17.69
N ARG A 81 -0.81 -13.53 -16.53
CA ARG A 81 -2.14 -13.60 -15.90
C ARG A 81 -3.08 -12.47 -16.33
N GLY A 82 -2.61 -11.57 -17.19
CA GLY A 82 -3.38 -10.39 -17.59
C GLY A 82 -3.58 -9.37 -16.47
N LEU A 83 -2.79 -9.46 -15.38
CA LEU A 83 -2.87 -8.58 -14.20
C LEU A 83 -1.84 -7.45 -14.21
N PHE A 84 -0.94 -7.45 -15.18
CA PHE A 84 0.05 -6.38 -15.37
C PHE A 84 0.34 -6.20 -16.87
N PRO A 85 0.52 -4.95 -17.36
CA PRO A 85 0.71 -4.73 -18.78
C PRO A 85 2.07 -5.25 -19.29
N PRO A 86 2.14 -5.75 -20.55
CA PRO A 86 3.40 -6.11 -21.19
C PRO A 86 4.29 -4.87 -21.37
N PRO A 87 5.58 -5.05 -21.75
CA PRO A 87 6.47 -3.93 -22.05
C PRO A 87 5.86 -2.94 -23.05
N GLY A 88 6.00 -1.64 -22.77
CA GLY A 88 5.46 -0.57 -23.61
C GLY A 88 4.85 0.57 -22.78
N ALA A 89 4.14 1.48 -23.41
CA ALA A 89 3.57 2.68 -22.79
C ALA A 89 2.58 2.35 -21.66
N GLY A 90 1.79 1.27 -21.79
CA GLY A 90 0.88 0.79 -20.76
C GLY A 90 1.61 0.43 -19.46
N ARG A 91 2.77 -0.25 -19.56
CA ARG A 91 3.64 -0.54 -18.40
C ARG A 91 4.21 0.74 -17.79
N GLY A 92 4.65 1.69 -18.61
CA GLY A 92 5.09 3.00 -18.11
C GLY A 92 4.01 3.70 -17.30
N ARG A 93 2.76 3.66 -17.76
CA ARG A 93 1.60 4.21 -17.02
C ARG A 93 1.33 3.45 -15.71
N ALA A 94 1.47 2.13 -15.71
CA ALA A 94 1.36 1.31 -14.50
C ALA A 94 2.42 1.71 -13.47
N MET A 95 3.68 1.84 -13.88
CA MET A 95 4.78 2.31 -13.02
C MET A 95 4.50 3.70 -12.46
N SER A 96 3.99 4.63 -13.28
CA SER A 96 3.64 5.98 -12.83
C SER A 96 2.63 5.96 -11.68
N TRP A 97 1.56 5.19 -11.80
CA TRP A 97 0.54 5.10 -10.75
C TRP A 97 1.07 4.45 -9.47
N VAL A 98 1.82 3.36 -9.57
CA VAL A 98 2.38 2.66 -8.41
C VAL A 98 3.40 3.54 -7.70
N VAL A 99 4.33 4.18 -8.41
CA VAL A 99 5.33 5.06 -7.81
C VAL A 99 4.66 6.31 -7.22
N TRP A 100 3.76 6.98 -7.97
CA TRP A 100 3.05 8.16 -7.49
C TRP A 100 2.26 7.88 -6.21
N SER A 101 1.58 6.74 -6.13
CA SER A 101 0.80 6.40 -4.93
C SER A 101 1.67 6.23 -3.68
N ASN A 102 2.91 5.76 -3.83
CA ASN A 102 3.84 5.66 -2.71
C ASN A 102 4.49 7.01 -2.36
N VAL A 103 5.06 7.72 -3.35
CA VAL A 103 5.86 8.92 -3.08
C VAL A 103 5.02 10.17 -2.83
N ALA A 104 3.75 10.18 -3.22
CA ALA A 104 2.85 11.30 -2.98
C ALA A 104 1.75 10.93 -1.99
N LEU A 105 0.89 9.94 -2.33
CA LEU A 105 -0.32 9.67 -1.58
C LEU A 105 -0.02 9.00 -0.23
N ALA A 106 0.80 7.93 -0.22
CA ALA A 106 1.18 7.25 1.02
C ALA A 106 2.09 8.10 1.90
N GLU A 107 2.97 8.93 1.30
CA GLU A 107 3.80 9.88 2.05
C GLU A 107 2.94 10.93 2.78
N ALA A 108 1.96 11.52 2.09
CA ALA A 108 1.02 12.45 2.71
C ALA A 108 0.19 11.79 3.82
N GLY A 109 -0.22 10.52 3.61
CA GLY A 109 -0.86 9.70 4.63
C GLY A 109 0.04 9.45 5.85
N GLY A 110 1.33 9.21 5.63
CA GLY A 110 2.32 9.07 6.69
C GLY A 110 2.46 10.34 7.55
N ARG A 111 2.46 11.52 6.91
CA ARG A 111 2.44 12.81 7.63
C ARG A 111 1.16 13.00 8.43
N LEU A 112 0.01 12.59 7.89
CA LEU A 112 -1.25 12.62 8.63
C LEU A 112 -1.19 11.68 9.83
N ALA A 113 -0.76 10.42 9.64
CA ALA A 113 -0.64 9.43 10.71
C ALA A 113 0.27 9.92 11.86
N ALA A 114 1.40 10.57 11.51
CA ALA A 114 2.31 11.13 12.50
C ALA A 114 1.73 12.31 13.28
N ALA A 115 0.79 13.06 12.69
CA ALA A 115 0.15 14.22 13.31
C ALA A 115 -1.12 13.88 14.10
N LEU A 116 -1.68 12.66 13.95
CA LEU A 116 -2.86 12.23 14.69
C LEU A 116 -2.48 11.74 16.09
N PRO A 117 -3.27 12.11 17.14
CA PRO A 117 -3.10 11.54 18.47
C PRO A 117 -3.44 10.04 18.39
N HIS A 118 -2.47 9.19 18.77
CA HIS A 118 -2.57 7.74 18.65
C HIS A 118 -3.07 7.34 17.25
N GLY A 119 -2.14 7.25 16.30
CA GLY A 119 -2.47 6.78 14.95
C GLY A 119 -3.36 5.56 15.01
N PRO A 120 -4.22 5.30 14.02
CA PRO A 120 -5.12 4.18 14.02
C PRO A 120 -4.35 2.90 14.37
N HIS A 121 -4.80 2.21 15.42
CA HIS A 121 -4.25 0.95 15.91
C HIS A 121 -2.87 0.98 16.58
N GLY A 122 -2.49 2.10 17.24
CA GLY A 122 -1.26 2.14 18.03
C GLY A 122 0.03 2.09 17.19
N SER A 123 -0.02 2.55 15.96
CA SER A 123 1.16 2.64 15.09
C SER A 123 2.30 3.38 15.79
N PRO A 124 3.55 2.87 15.77
CA PRO A 124 4.71 3.59 16.29
C PRO A 124 4.86 4.91 15.54
N GLY A 125 4.84 6.04 16.26
CA GLY A 125 5.00 7.38 15.69
C GLY A 125 3.82 8.32 15.89
N GLY A 126 2.69 7.84 16.39
CA GLY A 126 1.58 8.74 16.78
C GLY A 126 1.95 9.53 18.04
N VAL A 127 1.57 10.82 18.06
CA VAL A 127 1.74 11.68 19.24
C VAL A 127 0.81 11.19 20.35
N GLN A 128 1.26 11.13 21.60
CA GLN A 128 0.35 10.86 22.73
C GLN A 128 -0.72 11.96 22.78
N ALA A 129 -1.99 11.59 22.98
CA ALA A 129 -3.12 12.53 22.97
C ALA A 129 -2.94 13.72 23.91
N ALA A 130 -2.20 13.53 25.01
CA ALA A 130 -1.86 14.58 25.98
C ALA A 130 -0.80 15.58 25.48
N SER A 131 -0.14 15.34 24.36
CA SER A 131 0.93 16.18 23.78
C SER A 131 0.57 16.77 22.41
N ALA A 132 -0.68 16.57 21.93
CA ALA A 132 -1.16 17.19 20.71
C ALA A 132 -1.36 18.69 20.93
N ASP A 133 -0.42 19.49 20.46
CA ASP A 133 -0.46 20.96 20.49
C ASP A 133 -0.97 21.54 19.16
N ALA A 134 -1.06 22.88 19.09
CA ALA A 134 -1.50 23.59 17.89
C ALA A 134 -0.67 23.23 16.63
N ALA A 135 0.62 22.92 16.78
CA ALA A 135 1.48 22.56 15.65
C ALA A 135 1.09 21.20 15.04
N HIS A 136 0.68 20.22 15.86
CA HIS A 136 0.17 18.93 15.39
C HIS A 136 -1.18 19.08 14.69
N VAL A 137 -2.08 19.92 15.23
CA VAL A 137 -3.37 20.22 14.59
C VAL A 137 -3.14 20.84 13.19
N ASP A 138 -2.24 21.80 13.10
CA ASP A 138 -1.88 22.43 11.83
C ASP A 138 -1.21 21.46 10.85
N ALA A 139 -0.34 20.57 11.34
CA ALA A 139 0.30 19.55 10.51
C ALA A 139 -0.74 18.55 9.96
N ALA A 140 -1.69 18.10 10.79
CA ALA A 140 -2.78 17.24 10.36
C ALA A 140 -3.67 17.93 9.32
N ALA A 141 -4.00 19.22 9.50
CA ALA A 141 -4.81 19.98 8.56
C ALA A 141 -4.11 20.11 7.20
N ARG A 142 -2.79 20.43 7.18
CA ARG A 142 -1.99 20.48 5.95
C ARG A 142 -1.94 19.13 5.26
N ALA A 143 -1.69 18.05 5.99
CA ALA A 143 -1.64 16.71 5.41
C ALA A 143 -3.00 16.29 4.81
N ARG A 144 -4.13 16.60 5.48
CA ARG A 144 -5.47 16.36 4.93
C ARG A 144 -5.73 17.14 3.64
N SER A 145 -5.30 18.40 3.59
CA SER A 145 -5.42 19.24 2.37
C SER A 145 -4.61 18.66 1.22
N ASP A 146 -3.38 18.22 1.47
CA ASP A 146 -2.53 17.57 0.46
C ASP A 146 -3.17 16.27 -0.04
N ILE A 147 -3.67 15.42 0.87
CA ILE A 147 -4.36 14.17 0.50
C ILE A 147 -5.58 14.47 -0.35
N ALA A 148 -6.40 15.45 0.03
CA ALA A 148 -7.59 15.83 -0.73
C ALA A 148 -7.23 16.23 -2.17
N ARG A 149 -6.17 17.03 -2.36
CA ARG A 149 -5.67 17.40 -3.69
C ARG A 149 -5.18 16.18 -4.48
N LEU A 150 -4.50 15.23 -3.83
CA LEU A 150 -4.02 14.01 -4.47
C LEU A 150 -5.18 13.06 -4.82
N LEU A 151 -6.22 12.99 -3.98
CA LEU A 151 -7.43 12.22 -4.32
C LEU A 151 -8.16 12.83 -5.53
N GLN A 152 -8.14 14.14 -5.74
CA GLN A 152 -8.66 14.75 -6.97
C GLN A 152 -7.87 14.32 -8.22
N VAL A 153 -6.55 14.14 -8.12
CA VAL A 153 -5.73 13.60 -9.21
C VAL A 153 -6.16 12.16 -9.52
N LEU A 154 -6.37 11.34 -8.49
CA LEU A 154 -6.83 9.95 -8.64
C LEU A 154 -8.24 9.90 -9.25
N GLU A 155 -9.16 10.72 -8.76
CA GLU A 155 -10.55 10.85 -9.27
C GLU A 155 -10.55 11.14 -10.77
N GLY A 156 -9.74 12.12 -11.20
CA GLY A 156 -9.60 12.46 -12.64
C GLY A 156 -8.93 11.36 -13.47
N GLY A 157 -8.08 10.54 -12.83
CA GLY A 157 -7.41 9.40 -13.46
C GLY A 157 -8.31 8.18 -13.71
N LEU A 158 -9.43 8.09 -13.00
CA LEU A 158 -10.42 7.01 -13.07
C LEU A 158 -11.49 7.26 -14.16
N GLY A 159 -11.11 7.80 -15.32
CA GLY A 159 -12.04 8.05 -16.45
C GLY A 159 -12.73 6.80 -17.03
N GLN A 160 -12.30 5.60 -16.59
CA GLN A 160 -12.88 4.29 -16.90
C GLN A 160 -13.04 3.48 -15.60
N SER A 161 -13.41 2.20 -15.74
CA SER A 161 -13.67 1.34 -14.58
C SER A 161 -12.46 1.12 -13.68
N PHE A 162 -11.22 1.16 -14.23
CA PHE A 162 -9.95 0.91 -13.55
C PHE A 162 -8.85 1.82 -14.09
N LEU A 163 -7.73 1.95 -13.35
CA LEU A 163 -6.64 2.89 -13.65
C LEU A 163 -5.99 2.69 -15.02
N LEU A 164 -5.97 1.46 -15.51
CA LEU A 164 -5.43 1.11 -16.83
C LEU A 164 -6.52 0.67 -17.82
N GLY A 165 -7.78 0.93 -17.51
CA GLY A 165 -8.93 0.50 -18.30
C GLY A 165 -9.50 -0.85 -17.85
N GLY A 166 -8.67 -1.89 -17.77
CA GLY A 166 -8.95 -3.17 -17.12
C GLY A 166 -8.33 -3.25 -15.72
N TYR A 167 -8.86 -4.14 -14.89
CA TYR A 167 -8.28 -4.40 -13.57
C TYR A 167 -6.84 -4.93 -13.66
N SER A 168 -5.99 -4.46 -12.76
CA SER A 168 -4.58 -4.83 -12.68
C SER A 168 -4.06 -4.76 -11.24
N LEU A 169 -2.84 -5.24 -11.00
CA LEU A 169 -2.16 -5.10 -9.70
C LEU A 169 -1.94 -3.63 -9.31
N VAL A 170 -2.01 -2.71 -10.27
CA VAL A 170 -1.98 -1.27 -9.99
C VAL A 170 -3.21 -0.87 -9.18
N ASP A 171 -4.38 -1.40 -9.53
CA ASP A 171 -5.62 -1.15 -8.78
C ASP A 171 -5.55 -1.75 -7.38
N THR A 172 -5.01 -2.97 -7.23
CA THR A 172 -4.76 -3.59 -5.93
C THR A 172 -3.88 -2.71 -5.05
N HIS A 173 -2.75 -2.26 -5.59
CA HIS A 173 -1.76 -1.45 -4.87
C HIS A 173 -2.35 -0.10 -4.42
N VAL A 174 -2.92 0.65 -5.37
CA VAL A 174 -3.43 2.01 -5.10
C VAL A 174 -4.67 1.96 -4.19
N SER A 175 -5.58 0.99 -4.39
CA SER A 175 -6.77 0.85 -3.54
C SER A 175 -6.44 0.49 -2.10
N SER A 176 -5.38 -0.27 -1.87
CA SER A 176 -4.88 -0.57 -0.51
C SER A 176 -4.43 0.70 0.22
N ILE A 177 -3.74 1.61 -0.48
CA ILE A 177 -3.33 2.91 0.09
C ILE A 177 -4.56 3.78 0.38
N VAL A 178 -5.52 3.86 -0.56
CA VAL A 178 -6.76 4.64 -0.36
C VAL A 178 -7.56 4.08 0.82
N GLY A 179 -7.64 2.75 0.96
CA GLY A 179 -8.28 2.10 2.09
C GLY A 179 -7.63 2.47 3.44
N TRP A 180 -6.30 2.47 3.49
CA TRP A 180 -5.57 2.92 4.67
C TRP A 180 -5.83 4.38 5.01
N LEU A 181 -5.90 5.28 4.02
CA LEU A 181 -6.31 6.67 4.22
C LEU A 181 -7.73 6.79 4.77
N GLY A 182 -8.65 5.94 4.31
CA GLY A 182 -10.02 5.85 4.83
C GLY A 182 -10.07 5.55 6.32
N MET A 183 -9.19 4.66 6.82
CA MET A 183 -9.06 4.35 8.25
C MET A 183 -8.61 5.57 9.08
N MET A 184 -7.96 6.56 8.47
CA MET A 184 -7.56 7.82 9.09
C MET A 184 -8.60 8.95 8.91
N GLY A 185 -9.81 8.60 8.45
CA GLY A 185 -10.92 9.54 8.26
C GLY A 185 -10.82 10.37 6.97
N MET A 186 -10.06 9.88 5.98
CA MET A 186 -10.07 10.43 4.63
C MET A 186 -11.09 9.66 3.79
N GLY A 187 -12.36 10.03 3.93
CA GLY A 187 -13.47 9.38 3.22
C GLY A 187 -13.44 9.62 1.71
N THR A 188 -14.13 8.74 0.98
CA THR A 188 -14.23 8.81 -0.49
C THR A 188 -15.54 9.44 -0.97
N GLU A 189 -16.40 9.93 -0.08
CA GLU A 189 -17.72 10.52 -0.39
C GLU A 189 -17.64 11.69 -1.37
N PRO A 190 -16.62 12.58 -1.30
CA PRO A 190 -16.45 13.65 -2.26
C PRO A 190 -15.94 13.19 -3.65
N TYR A 191 -15.62 11.91 -3.81
CA TYR A 191 -14.93 11.36 -4.99
C TYR A 191 -15.72 10.15 -5.52
N PRO A 192 -16.79 10.35 -6.30
CA PRO A 192 -17.70 9.27 -6.72
C PRO A 192 -17.03 8.21 -7.60
N ALA A 193 -16.06 8.58 -8.45
CA ALA A 193 -15.31 7.59 -9.24
C ALA A 193 -14.41 6.73 -8.35
N ILE A 194 -13.73 7.32 -7.36
CA ILE A 194 -12.94 6.57 -6.38
C ILE A 194 -13.84 5.63 -5.57
N ALA A 195 -14.98 6.11 -5.05
CA ALA A 195 -15.89 5.29 -4.26
C ALA A 195 -16.39 4.07 -5.06
N ALA A 196 -16.81 4.27 -6.30
CA ALA A 196 -17.24 3.18 -7.18
C ALA A 196 -16.10 2.22 -7.54
N TRP A 197 -14.90 2.74 -7.80
CA TRP A 197 -13.69 1.95 -8.07
C TRP A 197 -13.25 1.14 -6.86
N MET A 198 -13.24 1.71 -5.66
CA MET A 198 -12.96 1.00 -4.40
C MET A 198 -13.92 -0.18 -4.21
N GLY A 199 -15.22 0.02 -4.44
CA GLY A 199 -16.21 -1.05 -4.38
C GLY A 199 -15.87 -2.20 -5.33
N ARG A 200 -15.46 -1.90 -6.57
CA ARG A 200 -15.03 -2.93 -7.54
C ARG A 200 -13.74 -3.64 -7.13
N CYS A 201 -12.76 -2.93 -6.60
CA CYS A 201 -11.52 -3.54 -6.12
C CYS A 201 -11.78 -4.47 -4.94
N TRP A 202 -12.54 -4.01 -3.95
CA TRP A 202 -12.74 -4.74 -2.70
C TRP A 202 -13.77 -5.86 -2.78
N SER A 203 -14.57 -5.92 -3.85
CA SER A 203 -15.41 -7.09 -4.14
C SER A 203 -14.62 -8.28 -4.71
N ARG A 204 -13.34 -8.11 -5.04
CA ARG A 204 -12.51 -9.20 -5.55
C ARG A 204 -12.16 -10.19 -4.44
N PRO A 205 -12.19 -11.51 -4.71
CA PRO A 205 -11.99 -12.53 -3.68
C PRO A 205 -10.69 -12.35 -2.87
N ALA A 206 -9.59 -11.98 -3.53
CA ALA A 206 -8.29 -11.81 -2.89
C ALA A 206 -8.28 -10.70 -1.84
N LEU A 207 -8.96 -9.57 -2.11
CA LEU A 207 -9.06 -8.44 -1.18
C LEU A 207 -10.17 -8.67 -0.14
N ALA A 208 -11.30 -9.25 -0.54
CA ALA A 208 -12.41 -9.55 0.36
C ALA A 208 -12.00 -10.52 1.49
N GLN A 209 -11.16 -11.52 1.19
CA GLN A 209 -10.61 -12.44 2.19
C GLN A 209 -9.76 -11.74 3.25
N MET A 210 -9.00 -10.71 2.88
CA MET A 210 -8.18 -9.95 3.82
C MET A 210 -9.03 -9.13 4.79
N MET A 211 -10.21 -8.67 4.35
CA MET A 211 -11.18 -7.94 5.19
C MET A 211 -11.91 -8.85 6.19
N GLY A 212 -12.08 -10.12 5.88
CA GLY A 212 -12.79 -11.10 6.73
C GLY A 212 -11.89 -11.79 7.78
N GLN A 213 -10.61 -11.50 7.82
CA GLN A 213 -9.64 -12.09 8.77
C GLN A 213 -9.24 -11.15 9.91
N GLY A 214 -9.92 -10.04 10.07
CA GLY A 214 -9.71 -9.03 11.12
C GLY A 214 -10.67 -9.20 12.30
#